data_8a38c87557b41272a29884e7bb7224ae
#
_entry.id   8a38c87557b41272a29884e7bb7224ae
#
_cell.length_a   1.000
_cell.length_b   1.000
_cell.length_c   1.000
_cell.angle_alpha   90.00
_cell.angle_beta   90.00
_cell.angle_gamma   90.00
#
_symmetry.space_group_name_H-M   'P 1'
#
loop_
_entity.id
_entity.type
_entity.pdbx_description
1 polymer ?
#
loop_
_entity_poly.entity_id
_entity_poly.type
_entity_poly.pdbx_seq_one_letter_code
_entity_poly.pdbx_strand_id
1 'polypeptide(L)'
;GSGSPDPTAIRDFVKMYYDKYAASATDKLKYLLLFGDASFDYKARIKGNTNLVPAFETDQSLDALATYTSDDFFGFLDDNEDINSLLQTNLLDIGIARVPAKNITEAKNFVDKLQAYYTTQSLGHWRNKLCFIADDEDNNLHLQDAETVSGAAAAAAPVFNQQKIYLDAFHQETGPGGGNYPQANLAIQNQIDNGTLIYNYNGHGGPFRLAEETILDQSIINGWKNNNRLPLFITATCDFAPYDNPLVNSIGENILLRPLTGGIALMTTTRPVFAFSNRILNNNYISTALQPDANGNYKSLGDAMKEAKNFTYQSAGDIVNARKFTLLGDPASTLAFPASGIKITRVNNQPAIIADTLSAAETTVIEGAITDRNGNIQTNFNGTVYPLVFDKPSRVNTIGNDAGSMVTSFLTQNN
;
A
#
# COMPACT_ATOMS: atom_id res chain seq x y z
N GLY A 1 28.85 -15.65 -13.88
CA GLY A 1 28.30 -14.50 -14.60
C GLY A 1 29.26 -13.95 -15.63
N SER A 2 28.75 -13.29 -16.64
CA SER A 2 29.50 -12.69 -17.76
C SER A 2 30.33 -11.46 -17.37
N GLY A 3 30.18 -10.95 -16.15
CA GLY A 3 30.76 -9.69 -15.70
C GLY A 3 29.98 -8.44 -16.13
N SER A 4 28.87 -8.62 -16.83
CA SER A 4 27.93 -7.53 -17.17
C SER A 4 26.70 -7.57 -16.27
N PRO A 5 26.08 -6.43 -15.96
CA PRO A 5 24.77 -6.40 -15.30
C PRO A 5 23.75 -7.18 -16.14
N ASP A 6 23.13 -8.19 -15.51
CA ASP A 6 22.21 -9.10 -16.19
C ASP A 6 21.13 -9.57 -15.20
N PRO A 7 19.85 -9.24 -15.41
CA PRO A 7 18.77 -9.69 -14.54
C PRO A 7 18.66 -11.21 -14.49
N THR A 8 18.96 -11.93 -15.59
CA THR A 8 18.95 -13.40 -15.62
C THR A 8 19.98 -13.98 -14.67
N ALA A 9 21.19 -13.40 -14.61
CA ALA A 9 22.24 -13.86 -13.69
C ALA A 9 21.83 -13.68 -12.21
N ILE A 10 21.09 -12.62 -11.89
CA ILE A 10 20.52 -12.42 -10.55
C ILE A 10 19.46 -13.50 -10.26
N ARG A 11 18.53 -13.72 -11.19
CA ARG A 11 17.47 -14.74 -11.05
C ARG A 11 18.08 -16.13 -10.87
N ASP A 12 19.06 -16.51 -11.68
CA ASP A 12 19.71 -17.82 -11.60
C ASP A 12 20.44 -18.02 -10.27
N PHE A 13 21.05 -16.97 -9.74
CA PHE A 13 21.66 -17.00 -8.41
C PHE A 13 20.61 -17.20 -7.31
N VAL A 14 19.48 -16.49 -7.39
CA VAL A 14 18.35 -16.64 -6.47
C VAL A 14 17.76 -18.05 -6.56
N LYS A 15 17.54 -18.57 -7.78
CA LYS A 15 17.07 -19.93 -8.02
C LYS A 15 18.02 -20.98 -7.44
N MET A 16 19.33 -20.81 -7.58
CA MET A 16 20.29 -21.73 -6.99
C MET A 16 20.11 -21.86 -5.46
N TYR A 17 19.85 -20.76 -4.76
CA TYR A 17 19.55 -20.79 -3.33
C TYR A 17 18.18 -21.39 -3.04
N TYR A 18 17.16 -21.04 -3.82
CA TYR A 18 15.81 -21.59 -3.71
C TYR A 18 15.84 -23.12 -3.81
N ASP A 19 16.45 -23.67 -4.85
CA ASP A 19 16.57 -25.11 -5.09
C ASP A 19 17.40 -25.80 -3.99
N LYS A 20 18.54 -25.20 -3.62
CA LYS A 20 19.44 -25.76 -2.61
C LYS A 20 18.78 -25.94 -1.25
N TYR A 21 17.92 -25.03 -0.87
CA TYR A 21 17.28 -25.01 0.45
C TYR A 21 15.79 -25.34 0.41
N ALA A 22 15.27 -25.84 -0.70
CA ALA A 22 13.85 -26.15 -0.88
C ALA A 22 13.28 -27.07 0.21
N ALA A 23 14.07 -28.06 0.64
CA ALA A 23 13.69 -29.03 1.68
C ALA A 23 13.97 -28.55 3.12
N SER A 24 14.64 -27.41 3.30
CA SER A 24 14.97 -26.89 4.64
C SER A 24 13.75 -26.17 5.25
N ALA A 25 13.40 -26.50 6.49
CA ALA A 25 12.35 -25.81 7.23
C ALA A 25 12.82 -24.42 7.73
N THR A 26 14.12 -24.24 7.96
CA THR A 26 14.70 -23.03 8.55
C THR A 26 15.38 -22.12 7.57
N ASP A 27 15.99 -22.69 6.51
CA ASP A 27 16.86 -21.95 5.58
C ASP A 27 16.19 -21.70 4.23
N LYS A 28 14.93 -22.09 4.07
CA LYS A 28 14.17 -21.83 2.84
C LYS A 28 14.17 -20.33 2.51
N LEU A 29 14.55 -20.01 1.28
CA LEU A 29 14.52 -18.64 0.78
C LEU A 29 13.06 -18.11 0.80
N LYS A 30 12.84 -16.96 1.41
CA LYS A 30 11.51 -16.33 1.53
C LYS A 30 11.42 -14.99 0.84
N TYR A 31 12.50 -14.22 0.84
CA TYR A 31 12.48 -12.84 0.38
C TYR A 31 13.70 -12.50 -0.46
N LEU A 32 13.48 -11.61 -1.42
CA LEU A 32 14.52 -10.94 -2.18
C LEU A 32 14.32 -9.43 -2.09
N LEU A 33 15.33 -8.72 -1.59
CA LEU A 33 15.39 -7.27 -1.63
C LEU A 33 16.36 -6.82 -2.72
N LEU A 34 15.86 -6.13 -3.73
CA LEU A 34 16.64 -5.49 -4.77
C LEU A 34 16.98 -4.06 -4.30
N PHE A 35 18.17 -3.88 -3.73
CA PHE A 35 18.56 -2.62 -3.11
C PHE A 35 19.44 -1.81 -4.06
N GLY A 36 18.84 -1.00 -4.88
CA GLY A 36 19.44 -0.15 -5.91
C GLY A 36 18.47 0.20 -7.02
N ASP A 37 18.72 1.35 -7.64
CA ASP A 37 17.99 1.84 -8.80
C ASP A 37 18.16 0.92 -10.01
N ALA A 38 17.18 0.92 -10.92
CA ALA A 38 17.23 0.21 -12.20
C ALA A 38 17.02 1.19 -13.35
N SER A 39 17.35 0.73 -14.55
CA SER A 39 17.10 1.52 -15.75
C SER A 39 16.91 0.64 -16.99
N PHE A 40 15.95 1.04 -17.85
CA PHE A 40 15.80 0.48 -19.18
C PHE A 40 17.03 0.79 -20.08
N ASP A 41 17.78 1.84 -19.74
CA ASP A 41 19.02 2.21 -20.47
C ASP A 41 20.23 1.42 -19.92
N TYR A 42 20.22 0.12 -20.13
CA TYR A 42 21.30 -0.78 -19.70
C TYR A 42 22.66 -0.50 -20.37
N LYS A 43 22.68 0.30 -21.43
CA LYS A 43 23.93 0.73 -22.12
C LYS A 43 24.46 2.07 -21.65
N ALA A 44 23.83 2.69 -20.64
CA ALA A 44 24.20 3.98 -20.07
C ALA A 44 24.38 5.10 -21.13
N ARG A 45 23.45 5.19 -22.09
CA ARG A 45 23.45 6.22 -23.14
C ARG A 45 22.85 7.53 -22.67
N ILE A 46 21.97 7.46 -21.67
CA ILE A 46 21.32 8.62 -21.05
C ILE A 46 22.25 9.16 -19.97
N LYS A 47 22.54 10.46 -20.03
CA LYS A 47 23.38 11.13 -19.03
C LYS A 47 22.70 11.11 -17.65
N GLY A 48 23.43 10.69 -16.64
CA GLY A 48 22.92 10.59 -15.27
C GLY A 48 22.10 9.32 -14.99
N ASN A 49 22.08 8.39 -15.94
CA ASN A 49 21.50 7.07 -15.75
C ASN A 49 22.13 6.34 -14.57
N THR A 50 21.30 5.78 -13.71
CA THR A 50 21.69 4.87 -12.62
C THR A 50 21.06 3.51 -12.86
N ASN A 51 21.86 2.47 -13.01
CA ASN A 51 21.41 1.09 -13.15
C ASN A 51 22.26 0.21 -12.22
N LEU A 52 21.97 0.30 -10.94
CA LEU A 52 22.73 -0.37 -9.88
C LEU A 52 22.31 -1.84 -9.74
N VAL A 53 20.99 -2.09 -9.84
CA VAL A 53 20.40 -3.43 -9.80
C VAL A 53 19.42 -3.55 -10.96
N PRO A 54 19.84 -4.20 -12.08
CA PRO A 54 19.04 -4.25 -13.30
C PRO A 54 17.67 -4.89 -13.06
N ALA A 55 16.66 -4.38 -13.77
CA ALA A 55 15.31 -4.93 -13.79
C ALA A 55 15.09 -5.76 -15.05
N PHE A 56 14.04 -6.59 -15.02
CA PHE A 56 13.51 -7.23 -16.22
C PHE A 56 12.65 -6.23 -16.99
N GLU A 57 12.84 -6.21 -18.31
CA GLU A 57 12.05 -5.41 -19.26
C GLU A 57 11.45 -6.34 -20.31
N THR A 58 10.18 -6.08 -20.68
CA THR A 58 9.56 -6.80 -21.80
C THR A 58 10.13 -6.36 -23.15
N ASP A 59 9.95 -7.19 -24.16
CA ASP A 59 10.33 -6.88 -25.55
C ASP A 59 9.33 -5.94 -26.28
N GLN A 60 8.19 -5.61 -25.63
CA GLN A 60 7.12 -4.80 -26.18
C GLN A 60 7.34 -3.28 -26.00
N SER A 61 8.57 -2.82 -26.13
CA SER A 61 8.97 -1.45 -25.77
C SER A 61 8.30 -0.32 -26.59
N LEU A 62 7.66 -0.65 -27.71
CA LEU A 62 6.92 0.33 -28.56
C LEU A 62 5.43 0.42 -28.24
N ASP A 63 4.90 -0.48 -27.43
CA ASP A 63 3.50 -0.49 -27.01
C ASP A 63 3.39 -0.09 -25.53
N ALA A 64 2.89 1.10 -25.26
CA ALA A 64 2.78 1.65 -23.90
C ALA A 64 1.87 0.81 -22.98
N LEU A 65 0.92 0.05 -23.54
CA LEU A 65 0.03 -0.81 -22.77
C LEU A 65 0.57 -2.23 -22.56
N ALA A 66 1.39 -2.72 -23.49
CA ALA A 66 1.98 -4.05 -23.42
C ALA A 66 3.34 -4.06 -22.71
N THR A 67 4.08 -2.93 -22.75
CA THR A 67 5.40 -2.82 -22.09
C THR A 67 5.27 -2.80 -20.57
N TYR A 68 6.20 -3.46 -19.89
CA TYR A 68 6.38 -3.31 -18.45
C TYR A 68 7.80 -3.68 -18.01
N THR A 69 8.24 -3.06 -16.93
CA THR A 69 9.32 -3.57 -16.07
C THR A 69 8.68 -4.32 -14.91
N SER A 70 9.29 -5.41 -14.46
CA SER A 70 8.73 -6.17 -13.34
C SER A 70 9.80 -6.93 -12.55
N ASP A 71 9.83 -6.68 -11.26
CA ASP A 71 10.67 -7.46 -10.35
C ASP A 71 10.11 -8.87 -10.08
N ASP A 72 8.87 -9.17 -10.47
CA ASP A 72 8.30 -10.52 -10.43
C ASP A 72 9.18 -11.57 -11.15
N PHE A 73 9.93 -11.12 -12.16
CA PHE A 73 10.89 -11.96 -12.89
C PHE A 73 11.83 -12.74 -11.96
N PHE A 74 12.21 -12.13 -10.86
CA PHE A 74 13.13 -12.77 -9.90
C PHE A 74 12.44 -13.75 -8.96
N GLY A 75 11.12 -13.87 -9.01
CA GLY A 75 10.31 -14.68 -8.12
C GLY A 75 9.67 -15.92 -8.74
N PHE A 76 9.78 -16.08 -10.05
CA PHE A 76 9.38 -17.30 -10.77
C PHE A 76 10.56 -18.26 -10.76
N LEU A 77 10.61 -19.16 -9.77
CA LEU A 77 11.79 -19.97 -9.47
C LEU A 77 11.59 -21.46 -9.69
N ASP A 78 10.36 -21.94 -9.86
CA ASP A 78 10.10 -23.33 -10.23
C ASP A 78 10.57 -23.62 -11.67
N ASP A 79 10.81 -24.88 -11.96
CA ASP A 79 11.25 -25.30 -13.31
C ASP A 79 10.14 -25.00 -14.33
N ASN A 80 10.56 -24.46 -15.50
CA ASN A 80 9.69 -24.09 -16.61
C ASN A 80 8.76 -22.89 -16.36
N GLU A 81 8.94 -22.13 -15.31
CA GLU A 81 8.27 -20.84 -15.13
C GLU A 81 8.92 -19.74 -15.96
N ASP A 82 8.08 -18.93 -16.56
CA ASP A 82 8.46 -17.79 -17.40
C ASP A 82 7.55 -16.60 -17.15
N ILE A 83 8.15 -15.45 -16.90
CA ILE A 83 7.38 -14.20 -16.73
C ILE A 83 6.54 -13.83 -17.97
N ASN A 84 6.95 -14.25 -19.17
CA ASN A 84 6.18 -14.01 -20.39
C ASN A 84 4.99 -14.97 -20.54
N SER A 85 4.95 -16.05 -19.76
CA SER A 85 3.83 -16.99 -19.77
C SER A 85 2.60 -16.40 -19.09
N LEU A 86 1.44 -16.49 -19.72
CA LEU A 86 0.15 -16.09 -19.16
C LEU A 86 -0.60 -17.27 -18.50
N LEU A 87 0.11 -18.36 -18.22
CA LEU A 87 -0.48 -19.50 -17.51
C LEU A 87 -0.69 -19.15 -16.04
N GLN A 88 -1.88 -19.45 -15.54
CA GLN A 88 -2.26 -19.23 -14.13
C GLN A 88 -1.49 -20.08 -13.13
N THR A 89 -0.72 -21.05 -13.62
CA THR A 89 0.14 -21.94 -12.83
C THR A 89 1.52 -21.33 -12.56
N ASN A 90 1.93 -20.28 -13.30
CA ASN A 90 3.16 -19.56 -12.99
C ASN A 90 2.91 -18.64 -11.79
N LEU A 91 3.43 -19.01 -10.64
CA LEU A 91 3.20 -18.35 -9.37
C LEU A 91 4.51 -17.83 -8.79
N LEU A 92 4.43 -16.76 -8.05
CA LEU A 92 5.59 -16.24 -7.31
C LEU A 92 5.91 -17.16 -6.12
N ASP A 93 7.15 -17.60 -6.00
CA ASP A 93 7.63 -18.46 -4.93
C ASP A 93 8.07 -17.70 -3.69
N ILE A 94 8.62 -16.51 -3.87
CA ILE A 94 9.19 -15.66 -2.81
C ILE A 94 8.60 -14.25 -2.83
N GLY A 95 8.66 -13.57 -1.70
CA GLY A 95 8.31 -12.14 -1.62
C GLY A 95 9.44 -11.28 -2.16
N ILE A 96 9.12 -10.34 -3.04
CA ILE A 96 10.11 -9.47 -3.68
C ILE A 96 9.75 -8.02 -3.46
N ALA A 97 10.75 -7.18 -3.24
CA ALA A 97 10.60 -5.75 -3.24
C ALA A 97 11.89 -5.05 -3.70
N ARG A 98 11.74 -3.80 -4.10
CA ARG A 98 12.86 -2.95 -4.51
C ARG A 98 12.95 -1.68 -3.64
N VAL A 99 14.17 -1.26 -3.36
CA VAL A 99 14.48 0.09 -2.91
C VAL A 99 15.28 0.77 -4.01
N PRO A 100 14.65 1.63 -4.85
CA PRO A 100 15.28 2.21 -6.04
C PRO A 100 16.21 3.39 -5.68
N ALA A 101 17.15 3.16 -4.77
CA ALA A 101 18.09 4.17 -4.31
C ALA A 101 19.18 4.41 -5.37
N LYS A 102 19.33 5.66 -5.80
CA LYS A 102 20.31 6.11 -6.81
C LYS A 102 21.67 6.45 -6.21
N ASN A 103 21.72 6.65 -4.88
CA ASN A 103 22.94 7.08 -4.17
C ASN A 103 22.87 6.69 -2.69
N ILE A 104 24.01 6.84 -2.00
CA ILE A 104 24.16 6.48 -0.59
C ILE A 104 23.23 7.31 0.32
N THR A 105 22.92 8.55 -0.02
CA THR A 105 22.03 9.40 0.78
C THR A 105 20.60 8.84 0.77
N GLU A 106 20.09 8.48 -0.37
CA GLU A 106 18.76 7.87 -0.51
C GLU A 106 18.69 6.51 0.18
N ALA A 107 19.73 5.67 0.00
CA ALA A 107 19.85 4.40 0.68
C ALA A 107 19.82 4.57 2.21
N LYS A 108 20.59 5.55 2.73
CA LYS A 108 20.60 5.87 4.14
C LYS A 108 19.26 6.40 4.65
N ASN A 109 18.60 7.27 3.91
CA ASN A 109 17.28 7.78 4.28
C ASN A 109 16.27 6.64 4.46
N PHE A 110 16.26 5.67 3.54
CA PHE A 110 15.38 4.50 3.65
C PHE A 110 15.70 3.65 4.89
N VAL A 111 16.97 3.34 5.12
CA VAL A 111 17.40 2.53 6.28
C VAL A 111 17.07 3.25 7.60
N ASP A 112 17.32 4.54 7.69
CA ASP A 112 17.01 5.34 8.88
C ASP A 112 15.49 5.33 9.17
N LYS A 113 14.64 5.46 8.13
CA LYS A 113 13.18 5.36 8.27
C LYS A 113 12.74 3.98 8.73
N LEU A 114 13.30 2.93 8.13
CA LEU A 114 12.99 1.56 8.49
C LEU A 114 13.37 1.28 9.95
N GLN A 115 14.52 1.74 10.38
CA GLN A 115 14.96 1.61 11.77
C GLN A 115 14.02 2.37 12.73
N ALA A 116 13.69 3.63 12.41
CA ALA A 116 12.79 4.45 13.24
C ALA A 116 11.37 3.86 13.33
N TYR A 117 10.90 3.22 12.27
CA TYR A 117 9.56 2.64 12.17
C TYR A 117 9.26 1.59 13.24
N TYR A 118 10.27 0.84 13.68
CA TYR A 118 10.14 -0.19 14.71
C TYR A 118 10.51 0.28 16.12
N THR A 119 10.77 1.56 16.30
CA THR A 119 11.04 2.12 17.64
C THR A 119 9.76 2.57 18.35
N THR A 120 9.88 2.88 19.63
CA THR A 120 8.79 3.45 20.43
C THR A 120 8.33 4.83 19.94
N GLN A 121 9.16 5.55 19.20
CA GLN A 121 8.81 6.85 18.60
C GLN A 121 7.72 6.75 17.54
N SER A 122 7.56 5.59 16.94
CA SER A 122 6.54 5.31 15.93
C SER A 122 5.23 4.78 16.53
N LEU A 123 5.12 4.64 17.86
CA LEU A 123 3.86 4.25 18.50
C LEU A 123 2.81 5.37 18.37
N GLY A 124 1.55 4.97 18.19
CA GLY A 124 0.45 5.93 18.11
C GLY A 124 -0.83 5.34 17.52
N HIS A 125 -1.92 6.09 17.65
CA HIS A 125 -3.24 5.69 17.18
C HIS A 125 -3.34 5.56 15.63
N TRP A 126 -2.38 6.15 14.91
CA TRP A 126 -2.28 6.04 13.44
C TRP A 126 -2.16 4.58 12.97
N ARG A 127 -1.60 3.69 13.82
CA ARG A 127 -1.45 2.26 13.53
C ARG A 127 -2.78 1.51 13.43
N ASN A 128 -3.87 2.12 13.89
CA ASN A 128 -5.22 1.56 13.82
C ASN A 128 -6.11 2.27 12.79
N LYS A 129 -5.53 3.03 11.87
CA LYS A 129 -6.25 3.79 10.85
C LYS A 129 -5.91 3.29 9.45
N LEU A 130 -6.94 3.16 8.61
CA LEU A 130 -6.83 2.94 7.17
C LEU A 130 -7.48 4.13 6.46
N CYS A 131 -6.85 4.66 5.43
CA CYS A 131 -7.39 5.77 4.65
C CYS A 131 -7.65 5.30 3.22
N PHE A 132 -8.89 5.45 2.75
CA PHE A 132 -9.30 5.15 1.38
C PHE A 132 -9.65 6.44 0.66
N ILE A 133 -9.06 6.63 -0.52
CA ILE A 133 -9.23 7.83 -1.33
C ILE A 133 -9.65 7.39 -2.72
N ALA A 134 -10.64 8.08 -3.28
CA ALA A 134 -11.13 7.84 -4.62
C ALA A 134 -11.17 9.14 -5.41
N ASP A 135 -10.77 9.02 -6.67
CA ASP A 135 -10.96 10.01 -7.72
C ASP A 135 -12.44 10.16 -8.08
N ASP A 136 -12.82 11.24 -8.72
CA ASP A 136 -14.22 11.53 -9.07
C ASP A 136 -14.59 11.19 -10.52
N GLU A 137 -13.59 10.95 -11.39
CA GLU A 137 -13.84 10.61 -12.78
C GLU A 137 -14.42 9.21 -13.00
N ASP A 138 -14.70 8.88 -14.27
CA ASP A 138 -15.14 7.56 -14.77
C ASP A 138 -16.49 7.10 -14.19
N ASN A 139 -17.47 7.99 -14.05
CA ASN A 139 -18.85 7.64 -13.67
C ASN A 139 -18.94 6.93 -12.31
N ASN A 140 -18.26 7.43 -11.29
CA ASN A 140 -18.16 6.86 -9.95
C ASN A 140 -17.40 5.51 -9.87
N LEU A 141 -16.68 5.10 -10.91
CA LEU A 141 -15.96 3.83 -10.93
C LEU A 141 -14.94 3.73 -9.77
N HIS A 142 -14.13 4.76 -9.60
CA HIS A 142 -13.09 4.80 -8.58
C HIS A 142 -13.64 4.82 -7.15
N LEU A 143 -14.77 5.49 -6.94
CA LEU A 143 -15.49 5.44 -5.68
C LEU A 143 -16.01 4.03 -5.37
N GLN A 144 -16.61 3.36 -6.37
CA GLN A 144 -17.10 1.98 -6.21
C GLN A 144 -15.95 1.00 -5.95
N ASP A 145 -14.82 1.20 -6.59
CA ASP A 145 -13.61 0.41 -6.37
C ASP A 145 -13.07 0.61 -4.94
N ALA A 146 -12.98 1.86 -4.48
CA ALA A 146 -12.58 2.18 -3.10
C ALA A 146 -13.54 1.63 -2.06
N GLU A 147 -14.87 1.68 -2.28
CA GLU A 147 -15.87 1.07 -1.40
C GLU A 147 -15.74 -0.46 -1.36
N THR A 148 -15.43 -1.10 -2.49
CA THR A 148 -15.20 -2.55 -2.54
C THR A 148 -13.99 -2.94 -1.70
N VAL A 149 -12.87 -2.22 -1.85
CA VAL A 149 -11.62 -2.46 -1.11
C VAL A 149 -11.78 -2.13 0.38
N SER A 150 -12.48 -1.03 0.71
CA SER A 150 -12.85 -0.66 2.08
C SER A 150 -13.72 -1.73 2.75
N GLY A 151 -14.68 -2.28 2.00
CA GLY A 151 -15.51 -3.39 2.46
C GLY A 151 -14.71 -4.67 2.75
N ALA A 152 -13.75 -4.99 1.89
CA ALA A 152 -12.83 -6.10 2.13
C ALA A 152 -11.97 -5.90 3.38
N ALA A 153 -11.47 -4.68 3.61
CA ALA A 153 -10.74 -4.33 4.83
C ALA A 153 -11.61 -4.49 6.09
N ALA A 154 -12.87 -4.03 6.03
CA ALA A 154 -13.81 -4.18 7.14
C ALA A 154 -14.13 -5.64 7.45
N ALA A 155 -14.24 -6.47 6.42
CA ALA A 155 -14.49 -7.92 6.57
C ALA A 155 -13.27 -8.65 7.14
N ALA A 156 -12.06 -8.34 6.65
CA ALA A 156 -10.82 -8.98 7.09
C ALA A 156 -10.41 -8.57 8.50
N ALA A 157 -10.57 -7.29 8.85
CA ALA A 157 -10.09 -6.72 10.11
C ALA A 157 -10.96 -5.56 10.60
N PRO A 158 -12.14 -5.84 11.17
CA PRO A 158 -13.10 -4.81 11.62
C PRO A 158 -12.59 -3.93 12.77
N VAL A 159 -11.45 -4.26 13.33
CA VAL A 159 -10.81 -3.47 14.42
C VAL A 159 -10.16 -2.19 13.93
N PHE A 160 -9.92 -2.04 12.62
CA PHE A 160 -9.32 -0.83 12.07
C PHE A 160 -10.36 0.24 11.76
N ASN A 161 -10.05 1.47 12.17
CA ASN A 161 -10.86 2.63 11.82
C ASN A 161 -10.58 3.05 10.37
N GLN A 162 -11.64 3.25 9.61
CA GLN A 162 -11.55 3.62 8.21
C GLN A 162 -11.90 5.09 8.01
N GLN A 163 -11.01 5.84 7.36
CA GLN A 163 -11.25 7.18 6.85
C GLN A 163 -11.48 7.10 5.34
N LYS A 164 -12.53 7.75 4.86
CA LYS A 164 -12.88 7.78 3.45
C LYS A 164 -12.86 9.23 2.97
N ILE A 165 -12.00 9.51 2.01
CA ILE A 165 -11.85 10.84 1.39
C ILE A 165 -12.06 10.65 -0.11
N TYR A 166 -13.32 10.69 -0.55
CA TYR A 166 -13.69 10.54 -1.95
C TYR A 166 -13.92 11.92 -2.54
N LEU A 167 -13.24 12.25 -3.64
CA LEU A 167 -13.22 13.62 -4.19
C LEU A 167 -14.62 14.12 -4.51
N ASP A 168 -15.48 13.27 -5.05
CA ASP A 168 -16.85 13.62 -5.40
C ASP A 168 -17.77 13.92 -4.18
N ALA A 169 -17.28 13.74 -2.95
CA ALA A 169 -17.98 14.19 -1.75
C ALA A 169 -17.61 15.64 -1.33
N PHE A 170 -16.67 16.27 -2.05
CA PHE A 170 -16.20 17.63 -1.81
C PHE A 170 -16.57 18.54 -2.97
N HIS A 171 -16.70 19.84 -2.69
CA HIS A 171 -16.95 20.83 -3.74
C HIS A 171 -15.70 21.04 -4.58
N GLN A 172 -15.82 20.84 -5.89
CA GLN A 172 -14.78 21.16 -6.86
C GLN A 172 -14.80 22.67 -7.17
N GLU A 173 -13.66 23.30 -7.04
CA GLU A 173 -13.44 24.68 -7.43
C GLU A 173 -12.78 24.72 -8.81
N THR A 174 -13.30 25.53 -9.72
CA THR A 174 -12.76 25.71 -11.07
C THR A 174 -11.93 26.98 -11.13
N GLY A 175 -10.69 26.86 -11.62
CA GLY A 175 -9.75 27.97 -11.76
C GLY A 175 -9.01 27.95 -13.12
N PRO A 176 -8.11 28.91 -13.34
CA PRO A 176 -7.31 28.96 -14.58
C PRO A 176 -6.44 27.72 -14.84
N GLY A 177 -6.17 26.91 -13.78
CA GLY A 177 -5.39 25.67 -13.83
C GLY A 177 -6.23 24.40 -13.98
N GLY A 178 -7.54 24.51 -14.13
CA GLY A 178 -8.49 23.39 -14.13
C GLY A 178 -9.28 23.27 -12.82
N GLY A 179 -9.86 22.10 -12.58
CA GLY A 179 -10.52 21.75 -11.33
C GLY A 179 -9.53 21.58 -10.17
N ASN A 180 -9.97 21.79 -8.95
CA ASN A 180 -9.24 21.47 -7.75
C ASN A 180 -10.17 21.19 -6.57
N TYR A 181 -9.71 20.49 -5.55
CA TYR A 181 -10.47 20.12 -4.36
C TYR A 181 -9.80 20.63 -3.08
N PRO A 182 -9.83 21.94 -2.75
CA PRO A 182 -9.08 22.49 -1.60
C PRO A 182 -9.41 21.81 -0.28
N GLN A 183 -10.68 21.47 -0.04
CA GLN A 183 -11.12 20.83 1.20
C GLN A 183 -10.69 19.35 1.25
N ALA A 184 -10.76 18.61 0.14
CA ALA A 184 -10.26 17.25 0.06
C ALA A 184 -8.72 17.22 0.24
N ASN A 185 -8.00 18.15 -0.41
CA ASN A 185 -6.55 18.28 -0.26
C ASN A 185 -6.16 18.55 1.19
N LEU A 186 -6.89 19.41 1.89
CA LEU A 186 -6.68 19.66 3.32
C LEU A 186 -6.96 18.40 4.16
N ALA A 187 -8.03 17.67 3.86
CA ALA A 187 -8.37 16.43 4.56
C ALA A 187 -7.29 15.35 4.35
N ILE A 188 -6.78 15.19 3.12
CA ILE A 188 -5.68 14.27 2.77
C ILE A 188 -4.41 14.68 3.51
N GLN A 189 -4.03 15.97 3.47
CA GLN A 189 -2.86 16.48 4.17
C GLN A 189 -2.93 16.22 5.68
N ASN A 190 -4.07 16.53 6.29
CA ASN A 190 -4.30 16.28 7.72
C ASN A 190 -4.22 14.79 8.04
N GLN A 191 -4.77 13.92 7.19
CA GLN A 191 -4.70 12.48 7.39
C GLN A 191 -3.27 11.95 7.33
N ILE A 192 -2.47 12.42 6.37
CA ILE A 192 -1.05 12.06 6.27
C ILE A 192 -0.29 12.55 7.50
N ASP A 193 -0.44 13.81 7.88
CA ASP A 193 0.30 14.39 9.00
C ASP A 193 -0.09 13.77 10.36
N ASN A 194 -1.35 13.39 10.55
CA ASN A 194 -1.81 12.64 11.71
C ASN A 194 -1.46 11.16 11.67
N GLY A 195 -1.15 10.64 10.49
CA GLY A 195 -0.76 9.26 10.22
C GLY A 195 -1.91 8.32 9.93
N THR A 196 -1.64 7.35 9.10
CA THR A 196 -2.48 6.19 8.79
C THR A 196 -1.57 4.98 8.56
N LEU A 197 -2.05 3.77 8.82
CA LEU A 197 -1.28 2.54 8.58
C LEU A 197 -1.18 2.24 7.08
N ILE A 198 -2.30 2.44 6.38
CA ILE A 198 -2.41 2.27 4.93
C ILE A 198 -3.08 3.51 4.35
N TYR A 199 -2.50 4.04 3.28
CA TYR A 199 -3.05 5.04 2.38
C TYR A 199 -3.38 4.33 1.08
N ASN A 200 -4.66 4.18 0.76
CA ASN A 200 -5.14 3.45 -0.40
C ASN A 200 -5.85 4.41 -1.37
N TYR A 201 -5.26 4.62 -2.52
CA TYR A 201 -5.79 5.48 -3.58
C TYR A 201 -6.26 4.65 -4.78
N ASN A 202 -7.44 4.97 -5.29
CA ASN A 202 -8.01 4.43 -6.51
C ASN A 202 -8.41 5.59 -7.43
N GLY A 203 -7.80 5.68 -8.60
CA GLY A 203 -8.05 6.80 -9.50
C GLY A 203 -6.99 6.98 -10.57
N HIS A 204 -7.09 8.09 -11.29
CA HIS A 204 -6.10 8.51 -12.27
C HIS A 204 -4.83 9.06 -11.62
N GLY A 205 -3.74 9.01 -12.35
CA GLY A 205 -2.47 9.58 -11.92
C GLY A 205 -1.33 9.20 -12.85
N GLY A 206 -0.14 9.53 -12.41
CA GLY A 206 1.09 9.29 -13.13
C GLY A 206 2.29 9.63 -12.26
N PRO A 207 3.49 9.70 -12.83
CA PRO A 207 4.72 9.85 -12.05
C PRO A 207 4.84 11.18 -11.30
N PHE A 208 4.02 12.17 -11.65
CA PHE A 208 4.14 13.54 -11.12
C PHE A 208 2.95 14.00 -10.29
N ARG A 209 1.79 13.31 -10.36
CA ARG A 209 0.59 13.68 -9.61
C ARG A 209 -0.39 12.51 -9.46
N LEU A 210 -1.29 12.63 -8.48
CA LEU A 210 -2.53 11.86 -8.38
C LEU A 210 -3.72 12.78 -8.66
N ALA A 211 -4.72 12.28 -9.35
CA ALA A 211 -5.89 12.94 -9.90
C ALA A 211 -5.56 14.07 -10.91
N GLU A 212 -6.49 14.43 -11.78
CA GLU A 212 -6.34 15.58 -12.66
C GLU A 212 -6.27 16.88 -11.88
N GLU A 213 -7.03 16.98 -10.80
CA GLU A 213 -7.13 18.12 -9.88
C GLU A 213 -5.91 18.28 -8.96
N THR A 214 -4.98 17.35 -9.06
CA THR A 214 -3.72 17.40 -8.30
C THR A 214 -3.94 17.34 -6.78
N ILE A 215 -4.37 16.19 -6.30
CA ILE A 215 -4.48 15.94 -4.86
C ILE A 215 -3.12 15.59 -4.21
N LEU A 216 -2.14 15.23 -5.04
CA LEU A 216 -0.78 14.92 -4.63
C LEU A 216 0.19 15.27 -5.75
N ASP A 217 1.23 16.01 -5.40
CA ASP A 217 2.38 16.32 -6.24
C ASP A 217 3.65 16.50 -5.39
N GLN A 218 4.76 16.83 -6.02
CA GLN A 218 6.04 17.03 -5.33
C GLN A 218 5.98 18.19 -4.30
N SER A 219 5.23 19.24 -4.56
CA SER A 219 5.10 20.38 -3.66
C SER A 219 4.37 20.00 -2.37
N ILE A 220 3.27 19.25 -2.52
CA ILE A 220 2.46 18.72 -1.41
C ILE A 220 3.32 17.79 -0.53
N ILE A 221 4.02 16.84 -1.16
CA ILE A 221 4.89 15.90 -0.44
C ILE A 221 5.98 16.64 0.37
N ASN A 222 6.51 17.71 -0.17
CA ASN A 222 7.54 18.50 0.52
C ASN A 222 7.02 19.17 1.79
N GLY A 223 5.70 19.39 1.90
CA GLY A 223 5.04 19.95 3.08
C GLY A 223 4.72 18.94 4.18
N TRP A 224 4.87 17.64 3.95
CA TRP A 224 4.45 16.59 4.90
C TRP A 224 5.23 16.59 6.22
N LYS A 225 4.50 16.32 7.30
CA LYS A 225 5.01 16.31 8.69
C LYS A 225 4.75 14.99 9.41
N ASN A 226 4.64 13.90 8.66
CA ASN A 226 4.31 12.57 9.17
C ASN A 226 5.50 11.77 9.71
N ASN A 227 6.47 12.44 10.32
CA ASN A 227 7.63 11.78 10.94
C ASN A 227 7.21 10.62 11.85
N ASN A 228 7.83 9.47 11.70
CA ASN A 228 7.55 8.23 12.46
C ASN A 228 6.12 7.65 12.28
N ARG A 229 5.27 8.25 11.43
CA ARG A 229 3.92 7.78 11.09
C ARG A 229 3.83 7.47 9.60
N LEU A 230 4.65 6.52 9.15
CA LEU A 230 4.89 6.23 7.75
C LEU A 230 3.92 5.15 7.24
N PRO A 231 2.95 5.49 6.38
CA PRO A 231 2.03 4.50 5.83
C PRO A 231 2.68 3.59 4.78
N LEU A 232 2.04 2.46 4.53
CA LEU A 232 2.08 1.81 3.24
C LEU A 232 1.19 2.61 2.28
N PHE A 233 1.74 3.07 1.18
CA PHE A 233 0.96 3.61 0.07
C PHE A 233 0.55 2.50 -0.88
N ILE A 234 -0.74 2.37 -1.14
CA ILE A 234 -1.30 1.57 -2.22
C ILE A 234 -1.85 2.56 -3.24
N THR A 235 -1.26 2.59 -4.43
CA THR A 235 -1.67 3.51 -5.49
C THR A 235 -2.14 2.68 -6.69
N ALA A 236 -3.46 2.46 -6.75
CA ALA A 236 -4.13 1.78 -7.84
C ALA A 236 -4.39 2.79 -8.98
N THR A 237 -3.32 3.21 -9.63
CA THR A 237 -3.28 4.23 -10.69
C THR A 237 -2.17 3.91 -11.70
N CYS A 238 -2.10 4.67 -12.81
CA CYS A 238 -1.09 4.46 -13.85
C CYS A 238 0.30 4.93 -13.42
N ASP A 239 1.34 4.23 -13.84
CA ASP A 239 2.78 4.54 -13.83
C ASP A 239 3.27 5.52 -12.73
N PHE A 240 2.81 5.31 -11.50
CA PHE A 240 3.11 6.20 -10.38
C PHE A 240 4.59 6.14 -9.94
N ALA A 241 5.25 5.00 -10.14
CA ALA A 241 6.66 4.82 -9.81
C ALA A 241 7.39 4.00 -10.88
N PRO A 242 7.62 4.56 -12.08
CA PRO A 242 8.38 3.92 -13.16
C PRO A 242 9.89 3.99 -12.86
N TYR A 243 10.33 3.25 -11.85
CA TYR A 243 11.69 3.26 -11.31
C TYR A 243 12.78 2.89 -12.31
N ASP A 244 12.39 2.27 -13.43
CA ASP A 244 13.29 1.92 -14.54
C ASP A 244 13.55 3.07 -15.51
N ASN A 245 12.82 4.19 -15.37
CA ASN A 245 12.93 5.31 -16.29
C ASN A 245 13.92 6.38 -15.79
N PRO A 246 15.15 6.46 -16.33
CA PRO A 246 16.16 7.40 -15.85
C PRO A 246 15.85 8.87 -16.17
N LEU A 247 14.81 9.14 -16.95
CA LEU A 247 14.37 10.51 -17.31
C LEU A 247 13.28 11.01 -16.35
N VAL A 248 12.73 10.17 -15.50
CA VAL A 248 11.64 10.48 -14.57
C VAL A 248 12.13 10.38 -13.14
N ASN A 249 11.83 11.39 -12.34
CA ASN A 249 11.96 11.35 -10.89
C ASN A 249 10.54 11.37 -10.32
N SER A 250 10.00 10.19 -10.09
CA SER A 250 8.59 10.04 -9.71
C SER A 250 8.33 10.45 -8.27
N ILE A 251 7.12 10.90 -8.00
CA ILE A 251 6.69 11.18 -6.63
C ILE A 251 6.59 9.88 -5.80
N GLY A 252 6.31 8.73 -6.43
CA GLY A 252 6.32 7.44 -5.76
C GLY A 252 7.69 7.08 -5.17
N GLU A 253 8.76 7.21 -5.97
CA GLU A 253 10.13 7.03 -5.48
C GLU A 253 10.48 8.05 -4.37
N ASN A 254 10.09 9.32 -4.56
CA ASN A 254 10.32 10.36 -3.56
C ASN A 254 9.62 10.10 -2.23
N ILE A 255 8.40 9.56 -2.24
CA ILE A 255 7.69 9.16 -1.01
C ILE A 255 8.51 8.13 -0.23
N LEU A 256 9.12 7.16 -0.92
CA LEU A 256 9.95 6.14 -0.27
C LEU A 256 11.31 6.67 0.20
N LEU A 257 12.01 7.45 -0.64
CA LEU A 257 13.44 7.74 -0.47
C LEU A 257 13.73 9.04 0.28
N ARG A 258 12.72 9.89 0.51
CA ARG A 258 12.90 11.13 1.28
C ARG A 258 13.21 10.84 2.74
N PRO A 259 13.94 11.74 3.44
CA PRO A 259 14.26 11.54 4.85
C PRO A 259 13.04 11.72 5.75
N LEU A 260 12.91 10.93 6.79
CA LEU A 260 12.03 11.06 7.94
C LEU A 260 10.52 10.97 7.67
N THR A 261 10.02 11.52 6.57
CA THR A 261 8.60 11.59 6.21
C THR A 261 8.30 10.74 4.97
N GLY A 262 7.07 10.71 4.49
CA GLY A 262 6.65 9.93 3.33
C GLY A 262 6.03 8.60 3.70
N GLY A 263 6.41 7.53 3.01
CA GLY A 263 5.95 6.16 3.25
C GLY A 263 7.06 5.22 3.71
N ILE A 264 6.66 4.10 4.32
CA ILE A 264 7.58 3.00 4.65
C ILE A 264 7.70 2.02 3.48
N ALA A 265 6.66 1.91 2.68
CA ALA A 265 6.59 1.07 1.49
C ALA A 265 5.51 1.58 0.53
N LEU A 266 5.56 1.14 -0.72
CA LEU A 266 4.52 1.36 -1.71
C LEU A 266 4.18 0.06 -2.43
N MET A 267 2.91 -0.26 -2.55
CA MET A 267 2.37 -1.15 -3.58
C MET A 267 1.86 -0.24 -4.70
N THR A 268 2.56 -0.20 -5.81
CA THR A 268 2.39 0.83 -6.83
C THR A 268 2.69 0.30 -8.23
N THR A 269 2.54 1.14 -9.25
CA THR A 269 2.62 0.74 -10.65
C THR A 269 3.82 1.33 -11.37
N THR A 270 4.34 0.57 -12.31
CA THR A 270 5.47 0.97 -13.17
C THR A 270 5.02 1.39 -14.58
N ARG A 271 3.79 1.08 -14.97
CA ARG A 271 3.22 1.36 -16.31
C ARG A 271 1.71 1.62 -16.22
N PRO A 272 1.07 2.10 -17.32
CA PRO A 272 -0.38 2.21 -17.39
C PRO A 272 -1.10 0.90 -17.08
N VAL A 273 -2.16 0.99 -16.29
CA VAL A 273 -2.96 -0.11 -15.77
C VAL A 273 -4.46 0.17 -15.94
N PHE A 274 -5.29 -0.85 -15.74
CA PHE A 274 -6.75 -0.76 -15.91
C PHE A 274 -7.47 -0.84 -14.56
N ALA A 275 -8.42 0.06 -14.31
CA ALA A 275 -9.11 0.20 -13.04
C ALA A 275 -9.74 -1.11 -12.54
N PHE A 276 -10.44 -1.85 -13.40
CA PHE A 276 -11.05 -3.13 -13.03
C PHE A 276 -10.01 -4.14 -12.50
N SER A 277 -8.89 -4.28 -13.20
CA SER A 277 -7.80 -5.20 -12.82
C SER A 277 -7.08 -4.72 -11.56
N ASN A 278 -6.91 -3.41 -11.41
CA ASN A 278 -6.34 -2.79 -10.22
C ASN A 278 -7.18 -3.11 -8.98
N ARG A 279 -8.51 -3.00 -9.07
CA ARG A 279 -9.42 -3.32 -7.98
C ARG A 279 -9.26 -4.76 -7.50
N ILE A 280 -9.13 -5.72 -8.42
CA ILE A 280 -8.97 -7.14 -8.07
C ILE A 280 -7.69 -7.35 -7.27
N LEU A 281 -6.55 -6.85 -7.77
CA LEU A 281 -5.29 -7.00 -7.06
C LEU A 281 -5.28 -6.24 -5.72
N ASN A 282 -5.82 -5.02 -5.68
CA ASN A 282 -5.92 -4.22 -4.47
C ASN A 282 -6.79 -4.93 -3.40
N ASN A 283 -7.94 -5.48 -3.81
CA ASN A 283 -8.83 -6.24 -2.95
C ASN A 283 -8.14 -7.51 -2.38
N ASN A 284 -7.44 -8.25 -3.23
CA ASN A 284 -6.67 -9.42 -2.82
C ASN A 284 -5.56 -9.04 -1.84
N TYR A 285 -4.85 -7.93 -2.10
CA TYR A 285 -3.79 -7.45 -1.22
C TYR A 285 -4.33 -7.05 0.16
N ILE A 286 -5.37 -6.22 0.22
CA ILE A 286 -5.98 -5.77 1.48
C ILE A 286 -6.49 -6.96 2.29
N SER A 287 -7.21 -7.89 1.64
CA SER A 287 -7.71 -9.10 2.30
C SER A 287 -6.59 -9.95 2.87
N THR A 288 -5.47 -10.09 2.14
CA THR A 288 -4.31 -10.89 2.56
C THR A 288 -3.51 -10.20 3.64
N ALA A 289 -3.22 -8.90 3.49
CA ALA A 289 -2.36 -8.13 4.40
C ALA A 289 -3.00 -7.89 5.77
N LEU A 290 -4.33 -7.74 5.82
CA LEU A 290 -5.05 -7.45 7.07
C LEU A 290 -5.51 -8.72 7.82
N GLN A 291 -5.33 -9.90 7.26
CA GLN A 291 -5.71 -11.15 7.90
C GLN A 291 -4.52 -11.76 8.66
N PRO A 292 -4.56 -11.80 10.02
CA PRO A 292 -3.52 -12.47 10.79
C PRO A 292 -3.60 -13.99 10.65
N ASP A 293 -2.48 -14.67 10.92
CA ASP A 293 -2.44 -16.11 11.05
C ASP A 293 -3.11 -16.59 12.38
N ALA A 294 -3.15 -17.91 12.59
CA ALA A 294 -3.73 -18.51 13.79
C ALA A 294 -3.02 -18.09 15.09
N ASN A 295 -1.81 -17.54 15.02
CA ASN A 295 -1.04 -17.02 16.14
C ASN A 295 -1.20 -15.51 16.32
N GLY A 296 -2.03 -14.85 15.51
CA GLY A 296 -2.25 -13.41 15.52
C GLY A 296 -1.15 -12.60 14.82
N ASN A 297 -0.27 -13.23 14.05
CA ASN A 297 0.78 -12.54 13.32
C ASN A 297 0.28 -12.12 11.93
N TYR A 298 0.55 -10.89 11.57
CA TYR A 298 0.30 -10.39 10.21
C TYR A 298 1.45 -10.76 9.28
N LYS A 299 1.13 -10.89 8.01
CA LYS A 299 2.11 -11.19 6.96
C LYS A 299 3.11 -10.05 6.78
N SER A 300 4.30 -10.40 6.29
CA SER A 300 5.25 -9.41 5.76
C SER A 300 4.68 -8.75 4.50
N LEU A 301 5.24 -7.60 4.13
CA LEU A 301 4.88 -6.90 2.89
C LEU A 301 5.08 -7.79 1.66
N GLY A 302 6.20 -8.52 1.62
CA GLY A 302 6.52 -9.44 0.52
C GLY A 302 5.58 -10.64 0.45
N ASP A 303 5.24 -11.26 1.58
CA ASP A 303 4.29 -12.38 1.60
C ASP A 303 2.88 -11.92 1.19
N ALA A 304 2.44 -10.76 1.68
CA ALA A 304 1.15 -10.21 1.30
C ALA A 304 1.07 -9.90 -0.20
N MET A 305 2.13 -9.31 -0.77
CA MET A 305 2.19 -9.00 -2.21
C MET A 305 2.24 -10.26 -3.07
N LYS A 306 3.08 -11.23 -2.70
CA LYS A 306 3.19 -12.53 -3.37
C LYS A 306 1.85 -13.25 -3.42
N GLU A 307 1.21 -13.43 -2.27
CA GLU A 307 -0.07 -14.14 -2.19
C GLU A 307 -1.18 -13.40 -2.95
N ALA A 308 -1.26 -12.08 -2.83
CA ALA A 308 -2.25 -11.29 -3.56
C ALA A 308 -2.09 -11.42 -5.08
N LYS A 309 -0.86 -11.38 -5.58
CA LYS A 309 -0.58 -11.61 -7.01
C LYS A 309 -0.92 -13.03 -7.43
N ASN A 310 -0.53 -14.03 -6.65
CA ASN A 310 -0.84 -15.43 -6.93
C ASN A 310 -2.36 -15.68 -6.97
N PHE A 311 -3.13 -15.13 -6.04
CA PHE A 311 -4.59 -15.18 -6.09
C PHE A 311 -5.15 -14.46 -7.34
N THR A 312 -4.58 -13.32 -7.71
CA THR A 312 -4.99 -12.60 -8.91
C THR A 312 -4.71 -13.40 -10.17
N TYR A 313 -3.52 -14.00 -10.29
CA TYR A 313 -3.16 -14.87 -11.42
C TYR A 313 -4.12 -16.05 -11.58
N GLN A 314 -4.48 -16.68 -10.45
CA GLN A 314 -5.35 -17.85 -10.45
C GLN A 314 -6.83 -17.53 -10.71
N SER A 315 -7.31 -16.33 -10.38
CA SER A 315 -8.73 -16.01 -10.36
C SER A 315 -9.20 -15.06 -11.47
N ALA A 316 -8.42 -14.06 -11.82
CA ALA A 316 -8.87 -12.96 -12.69
C ALA A 316 -8.34 -13.01 -14.12
N GLY A 317 -7.25 -13.71 -14.36
CA GLY A 317 -6.64 -13.83 -15.68
C GLY A 317 -5.90 -12.59 -16.19
N ASP A 318 -5.95 -11.46 -15.47
CA ASP A 318 -5.21 -10.24 -15.87
C ASP A 318 -3.81 -10.22 -15.26
N ILE A 319 -3.02 -11.15 -15.74
CA ILE A 319 -1.65 -11.38 -15.28
C ILE A 319 -0.75 -10.20 -15.65
N VAL A 320 -0.89 -9.63 -16.83
CA VAL A 320 -0.06 -8.52 -17.31
C VAL A 320 -0.27 -7.28 -16.45
N ASN A 321 -1.52 -6.93 -16.15
CA ASN A 321 -1.82 -5.80 -15.28
C ASN A 321 -1.20 -5.98 -13.88
N ALA A 322 -1.31 -7.17 -13.30
CA ALA A 322 -0.74 -7.47 -11.99
C ALA A 322 0.81 -7.42 -11.97
N ARG A 323 1.48 -7.78 -13.08
CA ARG A 323 2.95 -7.68 -13.24
C ARG A 323 3.46 -6.24 -13.28
N LYS A 324 2.62 -5.28 -13.67
CA LYS A 324 2.95 -3.85 -13.63
C LYS A 324 2.94 -3.28 -12.22
N PHE A 325 2.36 -3.97 -11.26
CA PHE A 325 2.46 -3.60 -9.86
C PHE A 325 3.78 -4.07 -9.27
N THR A 326 4.41 -3.20 -8.49
CA THR A 326 5.65 -3.48 -7.77
C THR A 326 5.48 -3.17 -6.28
N LEU A 327 6.26 -3.85 -5.45
CA LEU A 327 6.43 -3.49 -4.05
C LEU A 327 7.75 -2.73 -3.91
N LEU A 328 7.65 -1.45 -3.54
CA LEU A 328 8.82 -0.67 -3.16
C LEU A 328 8.93 -0.65 -1.63
N GLY A 329 10.09 -1.03 -1.10
CA GLY A 329 10.33 -1.16 0.34
C GLY A 329 11.13 -2.40 0.70
N ASP A 330 10.99 -2.88 1.94
CA ASP A 330 11.62 -4.12 2.40
C ASP A 330 10.60 -5.26 2.47
N PRO A 331 10.75 -6.35 1.70
CA PRO A 331 9.76 -7.43 1.62
C PRO A 331 9.65 -8.25 2.93
N ALA A 332 10.68 -8.26 3.76
CA ALA A 332 10.67 -8.99 5.03
C ALA A 332 9.98 -8.21 6.16
N SER A 333 9.77 -6.91 5.95
CA SER A 333 9.12 -6.03 6.92
C SER A 333 7.63 -6.30 7.05
N THR A 334 7.09 -6.13 8.27
CA THR A 334 5.66 -6.09 8.53
C THR A 334 5.21 -4.65 8.77
N LEU A 335 3.95 -4.35 8.47
CA LEU A 335 3.40 -3.06 8.89
C LEU A 335 3.35 -2.96 10.42
N ALA A 336 3.32 -1.71 10.90
CA ALA A 336 3.29 -1.41 12.34
C ALA A 336 1.93 -1.74 12.98
N PHE A 337 1.44 -2.96 12.75
CA PHE A 337 0.19 -3.43 13.33
C PHE A 337 0.22 -3.36 14.85
N PRO A 338 -0.93 -3.02 15.50
CA PRO A 338 -1.02 -3.06 16.96
C PRO A 338 -0.60 -4.41 17.53
N ALA A 339 0.24 -4.39 18.55
CA ALA A 339 0.70 -5.61 19.21
C ALA A 339 -0.32 -6.11 20.25
N SER A 340 -1.16 -5.21 20.76
CA SER A 340 -2.17 -5.52 21.78
C SER A 340 -3.55 -5.05 21.30
N GLY A 341 -4.58 -5.75 21.75
CA GLY A 341 -5.97 -5.37 21.56
C GLY A 341 -6.60 -4.85 22.86
N ILE A 342 -7.80 -4.30 22.75
CA ILE A 342 -8.64 -3.93 23.90
C ILE A 342 -9.95 -4.69 23.76
N LYS A 343 -10.34 -5.41 24.79
CA LYS A 343 -11.65 -6.07 24.89
C LYS A 343 -12.50 -5.29 25.87
N ILE A 344 -13.54 -4.62 25.39
CA ILE A 344 -14.56 -4.02 26.25
C ILE A 344 -15.38 -5.17 26.83
N THR A 345 -15.51 -5.20 28.15
CA THR A 345 -16.23 -6.25 28.86
C THR A 345 -17.57 -5.80 29.38
N ARG A 346 -17.68 -4.51 29.81
CA ARG A 346 -18.90 -3.91 30.34
C ARG A 346 -19.04 -2.45 29.97
N VAL A 347 -20.31 -2.01 29.87
CA VAL A 347 -20.70 -0.61 29.77
C VAL A 347 -21.80 -0.38 30.79
N ASN A 348 -21.65 0.61 31.69
CA ASN A 348 -22.60 0.91 32.77
C ASN A 348 -23.05 -0.34 33.54
N ASN A 349 -22.10 -1.19 33.94
CA ASN A 349 -22.33 -2.46 34.63
C ASN A 349 -23.07 -3.55 33.82
N GLN A 350 -23.46 -3.29 32.59
CA GLN A 350 -24.03 -4.29 31.69
C GLN A 350 -22.92 -4.95 30.84
N PRO A 351 -22.99 -6.26 30.53
CA PRO A 351 -22.10 -6.88 29.60
C PRO A 351 -22.06 -6.12 28.25
N ALA A 352 -20.88 -5.90 27.69
CA ALA A 352 -20.72 -5.10 26.47
C ALA A 352 -21.52 -5.63 25.27
N ILE A 353 -21.80 -6.95 25.24
CA ILE A 353 -22.60 -7.58 24.19
C ILE A 353 -24.08 -7.16 24.18
N ILE A 354 -24.60 -6.63 25.28
CA ILE A 354 -25.99 -6.19 25.41
C ILE A 354 -26.13 -4.69 25.62
N ALA A 355 -25.00 -3.97 25.77
CA ALA A 355 -25.00 -2.51 25.85
C ALA A 355 -25.09 -1.94 24.43
N ASP A 356 -26.14 -1.18 24.14
CA ASP A 356 -26.43 -0.73 22.78
C ASP A 356 -26.26 0.77 22.58
N THR A 357 -26.54 1.63 23.56
CA THR A 357 -26.56 3.06 23.37
C THR A 357 -25.88 3.81 24.53
N LEU A 358 -25.05 4.79 24.17
CA LEU A 358 -24.54 5.78 25.11
C LEU A 358 -25.37 7.05 25.00
N SER A 359 -25.86 7.57 26.12
CA SER A 359 -26.64 8.82 26.14
C SER A 359 -25.70 10.02 26.21
N ALA A 360 -25.98 11.03 25.40
CA ALA A 360 -25.26 12.30 25.47
C ALA A 360 -25.49 12.96 26.84
N ALA A 361 -24.45 13.59 27.37
CA ALA A 361 -24.45 14.29 28.67
C ALA A 361 -24.63 13.39 29.91
N GLU A 362 -24.53 12.07 29.78
CA GLU A 362 -24.49 11.13 30.91
C GLU A 362 -23.07 10.65 31.18
N THR A 363 -22.77 10.31 32.44
CA THR A 363 -21.52 9.65 32.79
C THR A 363 -21.61 8.18 32.43
N THR A 364 -20.75 7.73 31.53
CA THR A 364 -20.66 6.33 31.12
C THR A 364 -19.39 5.68 31.70
N VAL A 365 -19.57 4.53 32.32
CA VAL A 365 -18.45 3.70 32.79
C VAL A 365 -18.19 2.58 31.79
N ILE A 366 -16.99 2.54 31.24
CA ILE A 366 -16.56 1.48 30.32
C ILE A 366 -15.46 0.67 31.00
N GLU A 367 -15.68 -0.63 31.13
CA GLU A 367 -14.70 -1.58 31.65
C GLU A 367 -14.14 -2.42 30.52
N GLY A 368 -12.85 -2.72 30.59
CA GLY A 368 -12.19 -3.53 29.58
C GLY A 368 -10.90 -4.14 30.07
N ALA A 369 -10.31 -4.96 29.22
CA ALA A 369 -9.01 -5.58 29.47
C ALA A 369 -8.12 -5.44 28.24
N ILE A 370 -6.82 -5.32 28.49
CA ILE A 370 -5.82 -5.40 27.41
C ILE A 370 -5.63 -6.87 27.06
N THR A 371 -5.60 -7.16 25.78
CA THR A 371 -5.40 -8.50 25.25
C THR A 371 -4.18 -8.57 24.35
N ASP A 372 -3.65 -9.76 24.15
CA ASP A 372 -2.78 -10.05 23.01
C ASP A 372 -3.62 -10.07 21.71
N ARG A 373 -2.95 -10.31 20.59
CA ARG A 373 -3.61 -10.40 19.26
C ARG A 373 -4.61 -11.55 19.16
N ASN A 374 -4.48 -12.57 19.99
CA ASN A 374 -5.38 -13.72 20.06
C ASN A 374 -6.57 -13.51 21.01
N GLY A 375 -6.66 -12.33 21.65
CA GLY A 375 -7.73 -12.01 22.59
C GLY A 375 -7.51 -12.50 24.01
N ASN A 376 -6.33 -13.06 24.35
CA ASN A 376 -6.00 -13.47 25.72
C ASN A 376 -5.66 -12.25 26.56
N ILE A 377 -6.21 -12.19 27.79
CA ILE A 377 -5.99 -11.06 28.69
C ILE A 377 -4.53 -11.00 29.13
N GLN A 378 -3.92 -9.83 29.00
CA GLN A 378 -2.57 -9.54 29.46
C GLN A 378 -2.61 -8.95 30.88
N THR A 379 -2.50 -9.79 31.89
CA THR A 379 -2.58 -9.39 33.33
C THR A 379 -1.38 -8.58 33.81
N ASN A 380 -0.26 -8.65 33.07
CA ASN A 380 1.00 -7.96 33.41
C ASN A 380 1.23 -6.70 32.53
N PHE A 381 0.23 -6.27 31.75
CA PHE A 381 0.33 -5.06 30.96
C PHE A 381 0.48 -3.84 31.87
N ASN A 382 1.50 -3.02 31.60
CA ASN A 382 1.71 -1.74 32.24
C ASN A 382 1.86 -0.65 31.16
N GLY A 383 0.86 0.21 31.06
CA GLY A 383 0.83 1.24 30.01
C GLY A 383 -0.38 2.15 30.15
N THR A 384 -0.55 3.04 29.19
CA THR A 384 -1.67 3.99 29.14
C THR A 384 -2.61 3.63 28.00
N VAL A 385 -3.90 3.70 28.25
CA VAL A 385 -4.96 3.52 27.25
C VAL A 385 -5.56 4.89 26.95
N TYR A 386 -5.71 5.20 25.67
CA TYR A 386 -6.38 6.41 25.17
C TYR A 386 -7.66 5.99 24.43
N PRO A 387 -8.82 5.98 25.12
CA PRO A 387 -10.06 5.60 24.47
C PRO A 387 -10.50 6.71 23.49
N LEU A 388 -11.02 6.29 22.34
CA LEU A 388 -11.69 7.14 21.40
C LEU A 388 -13.13 6.66 21.27
N VAL A 389 -14.08 7.57 21.30
CA VAL A 389 -15.49 7.29 21.08
C VAL A 389 -15.89 7.92 19.76
N PHE A 390 -16.42 7.12 18.87
CA PHE A 390 -16.96 7.59 17.60
C PHE A 390 -18.48 7.60 17.68
N ASP A 391 -19.11 8.61 17.10
CA ASP A 391 -20.55 8.57 16.87
C ASP A 391 -20.89 7.49 15.82
N LYS A 392 -22.16 7.14 15.70
CA LYS A 392 -22.61 6.19 14.68
C LYS A 392 -22.18 6.67 13.29
N PRO A 393 -21.87 5.73 12.37
CA PRO A 393 -21.54 6.10 11.00
C PRO A 393 -22.61 6.98 10.37
N SER A 394 -22.21 8.04 9.71
CA SER A 394 -23.11 8.91 8.95
C SER A 394 -23.03 8.61 7.46
N ARG A 395 -24.13 8.91 6.78
CA ARG A 395 -24.20 8.81 5.33
C ARG A 395 -23.76 10.12 4.72
N VAL A 396 -22.75 10.07 3.87
CA VAL A 396 -22.27 11.19 3.06
C VAL A 396 -22.78 10.99 1.63
N ASN A 397 -23.37 12.03 1.05
CA ASN A 397 -23.76 12.03 -0.36
C ASN A 397 -22.65 12.65 -1.20
N THR A 398 -22.41 12.08 -2.36
CA THR A 398 -21.57 12.70 -3.38
C THR A 398 -22.30 13.84 -4.07
N ILE A 399 -21.57 14.67 -4.78
CA ILE A 399 -22.08 15.88 -5.43
C ILE A 399 -22.32 15.65 -6.93
N GLY A 400 -21.58 14.69 -7.55
CA GLY A 400 -21.62 14.46 -8.99
C GLY A 400 -20.91 15.60 -9.74
N ASN A 401 -19.65 15.87 -9.36
CA ASN A 401 -18.89 16.99 -9.93
C ASN A 401 -18.52 16.76 -11.39
N ASP A 402 -18.19 15.52 -11.75
CA ASP A 402 -17.78 15.16 -13.10
C ASP A 402 -18.98 14.84 -14.02
N ALA A 403 -18.83 15.11 -15.32
CA ALA A 403 -19.84 14.79 -16.32
C ALA A 403 -20.03 13.27 -16.42
N GLY A 404 -21.21 12.79 -16.03
CA GLY A 404 -21.51 11.35 -15.99
C GLY A 404 -21.46 10.74 -14.61
N SER A 405 -20.86 11.37 -13.61
CA SER A 405 -20.92 10.96 -12.23
C SER A 405 -22.33 11.14 -11.66
N MET A 406 -22.86 10.12 -11.04
CA MET A 406 -24.18 10.16 -10.40
C MET A 406 -24.01 10.46 -8.92
N VAL A 407 -24.93 11.25 -8.38
CA VAL A 407 -25.05 11.41 -6.94
C VAL A 407 -25.31 10.04 -6.30
N THR A 408 -24.43 9.62 -5.44
CA THR A 408 -24.51 8.38 -4.68
C THR A 408 -24.22 8.63 -3.21
N SER A 409 -24.06 7.60 -2.41
CA SER A 409 -23.75 7.81 -0.99
C SER A 409 -22.95 6.64 -0.43
N PHE A 410 -22.13 6.94 0.56
CA PHE A 410 -21.37 5.97 1.32
C PHE A 410 -21.45 6.24 2.82
N LEU A 411 -21.07 5.25 3.63
CA LEU A 411 -20.99 5.40 5.08
C LEU A 411 -19.55 5.77 5.48
N THR A 412 -19.43 6.74 6.35
CA THR A 412 -18.16 7.12 6.98
C THR A 412 -18.29 7.14 8.49
N GLN A 413 -17.22 6.86 9.22
CA GLN A 413 -17.15 7.08 10.65
C GLN A 413 -17.07 8.57 10.93
N ASN A 414 -17.88 9.05 11.90
CA ASN A 414 -17.76 10.40 12.39
C ASN A 414 -16.62 10.47 13.42
N ASN A 415 -15.71 11.41 13.22
CA ASN A 415 -14.64 11.73 14.17
C ASN A 415 -15.13 12.67 15.27
#